data_e5f35442fb37257c94f0ca630bdabf5a
#
_entry.id   e5f35442fb37257c94f0ca630bdabf5a
#
_cell.length_a   1.000
_cell.length_b   1.000
_cell.length_c   1.000
_cell.angle_alpha   90.00
_cell.angle_beta   90.00
_cell.angle_gamma   90.00
#
_symmetry.space_group_name_H-M   'P 1'
#
loop_
_entity.id
_entity.type
_entity.pdbx_description
1 polymer ?
#
loop_
_entity_poly.entity_id
_entity_poly.type
_entity_poly.pdbx_seq_one_letter_code
_entity_poly.pdbx_strand_id
1 'polypeptide(L)'
;MIGLVGCRGGRLSAVKVPIASWPGYEYFYLARQRDLDTRSGLRIELAEYPDPQSIVHAYLRGELSLAQLTTVEAVDLCGRAPQRCPVVVLVLDESRGADQLAVHRGIASIAALKGRTVAATYSTLGPYVLHRALERHGLSFSDVKLRNMPMAQMPSALASGEVQAAAFFPPFSDYAARDGQSRVLFDSRSIPGEIFDVLVVAPDFLQEHGALLPPLLRAWQEAHRVAKIEPKEAVALMAKREQLSPAEFRAAERGLIYFSLEQQREMLRPGGLIATNLEAVQRVQQQLGLTRPDAPLPAVQGGFVEAALR
;
A
#
# COMPACT_ATOMS: atom_id res chain seq x y z
N MET A 1 -49.66 14.27 -28.14
CA MET A 1 -49.06 14.43 -26.81
C MET A 1 -47.85 13.52 -26.74
N ILE A 2 -46.65 14.10 -26.90
CA ILE A 2 -45.38 13.35 -26.84
C ILE A 2 -44.94 13.45 -25.36
N GLY A 3 -44.99 12.32 -24.65
CA GLY A 3 -44.54 12.24 -23.28
C GLY A 3 -43.01 12.33 -23.22
N LEU A 4 -42.49 13.42 -22.66
CA LEU A 4 -41.11 13.56 -22.22
C LEU A 4 -40.85 12.59 -21.08
N VAL A 5 -40.17 11.47 -21.39
CA VAL A 5 -39.57 10.62 -20.37
C VAL A 5 -38.38 11.39 -19.78
N GLY A 6 -38.65 12.02 -18.66
CA GLY A 6 -37.60 12.67 -17.86
C GLY A 6 -36.63 11.61 -17.34
N CYS A 7 -35.41 11.57 -17.86
CA CYS A 7 -34.30 10.89 -17.21
C CYS A 7 -34.10 11.49 -15.82
N ARG A 8 -34.60 10.80 -14.79
CA ARG A 8 -34.19 11.03 -13.40
C ARG A 8 -32.70 10.65 -13.33
N GLY A 9 -31.82 11.61 -13.49
CA GLY A 9 -30.42 11.46 -13.15
C GLY A 9 -30.31 11.19 -11.64
N GLY A 10 -30.35 9.91 -11.26
CA GLY A 10 -30.09 9.50 -9.88
C GLY A 10 -28.71 10.00 -9.48
N ARG A 11 -28.62 10.63 -8.30
CA ARG A 11 -27.34 11.05 -7.72
C ARG A 11 -26.48 9.81 -7.54
N LEU A 12 -25.27 9.76 -8.15
CA LEU A 12 -24.36 8.64 -8.00
C LEU A 12 -23.95 8.51 -6.52
N SER A 13 -23.90 7.26 -6.04
CA SER A 13 -23.38 6.98 -4.71
C SER A 13 -21.89 7.35 -4.64
N ALA A 14 -21.47 7.98 -3.57
CA ALA A 14 -20.09 8.39 -3.35
C ALA A 14 -19.37 7.36 -2.46
N VAL A 15 -18.10 7.09 -2.78
CA VAL A 15 -17.20 6.26 -1.96
C VAL A 15 -15.96 7.07 -1.63
N LYS A 16 -15.71 7.23 -0.33
CA LYS A 16 -14.50 7.89 0.17
C LYS A 16 -13.33 6.92 0.11
N VAL A 17 -12.35 7.20 -0.75
CA VAL A 17 -11.13 6.41 -0.91
C VAL A 17 -9.96 7.21 -0.36
N PRO A 18 -9.33 6.79 0.75
CA PRO A 18 -8.13 7.45 1.27
C PRO A 18 -6.94 7.15 0.36
N ILE A 19 -6.09 8.15 0.17
CA ILE A 19 -4.90 8.04 -0.68
C ILE A 19 -3.71 8.73 -0.01
N ALA A 20 -2.58 8.03 0.03
CA ALA A 20 -1.27 8.57 0.35
C ALA A 20 -0.34 8.41 -0.85
N SER A 21 0.88 8.92 -0.76
CA SER A 21 1.86 8.79 -1.85
C SER A 21 2.37 7.34 -1.92
N TRP A 22 1.97 6.66 -2.98
CA TRP A 22 2.43 5.34 -3.41
C TRP A 22 1.98 5.10 -4.85
N PRO A 23 2.87 4.75 -5.78
CA PRO A 23 2.50 4.63 -7.19
C PRO A 23 1.34 3.67 -7.47
N GLY A 24 1.22 2.59 -6.67
CA GLY A 24 0.13 1.62 -6.79
C GLY A 24 -1.25 2.15 -6.40
N TYR A 25 -1.31 3.22 -5.59
CA TYR A 25 -2.58 3.82 -5.16
C TYR A 25 -3.12 4.84 -6.17
N GLU A 26 -2.29 5.32 -7.07
CA GLU A 26 -2.62 6.37 -8.05
C GLU A 26 -3.72 5.97 -9.04
N TYR A 27 -4.03 4.69 -9.18
CA TYR A 27 -5.06 4.24 -10.12
C TYR A 27 -6.48 4.63 -9.71
N PHE A 28 -6.77 4.81 -8.41
CA PHE A 28 -8.03 5.43 -7.98
C PHE A 28 -8.05 6.93 -8.25
N TYR A 29 -6.91 7.63 -8.13
CA TYR A 29 -6.78 9.03 -8.55
C TYR A 29 -6.99 9.16 -10.07
N LEU A 30 -6.34 8.32 -10.86
CA LEU A 30 -6.51 8.30 -12.32
C LEU A 30 -7.96 8.02 -12.71
N ALA A 31 -8.61 7.05 -12.06
CA ALA A 31 -10.02 6.75 -12.28
C ALA A 31 -10.90 7.98 -12.07
N ARG A 32 -10.66 8.73 -11.00
CA ARG A 32 -11.41 9.96 -10.69
C ARG A 32 -11.12 11.09 -11.67
N GLN A 33 -9.84 11.29 -12.05
CA GLN A 33 -9.45 12.36 -12.97
C GLN A 33 -9.95 12.16 -14.41
N ARG A 34 -10.22 10.90 -14.79
CA ARG A 34 -10.68 10.52 -16.14
C ARG A 34 -12.17 10.14 -16.17
N ASP A 35 -12.93 10.45 -15.10
CA ASP A 35 -14.36 10.15 -14.93
C ASP A 35 -14.71 8.66 -15.16
N LEU A 36 -13.75 7.73 -14.89
CA LEU A 36 -13.96 6.29 -15.03
C LEU A 36 -14.87 5.77 -13.90
N ASP A 37 -14.82 6.41 -12.75
CA ASP A 37 -15.71 6.15 -11.61
C ASP A 37 -17.16 6.42 -11.97
N THR A 38 -17.48 7.57 -12.53
CA THR A 38 -18.85 7.91 -12.94
C THR A 38 -19.37 7.01 -14.05
N ARG A 39 -18.51 6.61 -14.98
CA ARG A 39 -18.82 5.62 -16.01
C ARG A 39 -19.05 4.22 -15.43
N SER A 40 -18.43 3.91 -14.31
CA SER A 40 -18.63 2.65 -13.59
C SER A 40 -19.85 2.66 -12.65
N GLY A 41 -20.55 3.79 -12.52
CA GLY A 41 -21.79 3.93 -11.75
C GLY A 41 -21.64 4.41 -10.31
N LEU A 42 -20.48 4.99 -9.94
CA LEU A 42 -20.25 5.60 -8.63
C LEU A 42 -19.41 6.89 -8.75
N ARG A 43 -19.20 7.56 -7.62
CA ARG A 43 -18.29 8.70 -7.51
C ARG A 43 -17.22 8.41 -6.47
N ILE A 44 -15.94 8.51 -6.85
CA ILE A 44 -14.81 8.45 -5.93
C ILE A 44 -14.61 9.82 -5.30
N GLU A 45 -14.61 9.87 -3.98
CA GLU A 45 -14.19 11.02 -3.18
C GLU A 45 -12.83 10.72 -2.57
N LEU A 46 -11.77 11.28 -3.15
CA LEU A 46 -10.41 11.07 -2.67
C LEU A 46 -10.21 11.84 -1.36
N ALA A 47 -9.69 11.15 -0.35
CA ALA A 47 -9.28 11.72 0.92
C ALA A 47 -7.76 11.64 1.03
N GLU A 48 -7.09 12.78 0.88
CA GLU A 48 -5.63 12.86 0.89
C GLU A 48 -5.06 12.76 2.31
N TYR A 49 -4.04 11.90 2.46
CA TYR A 49 -3.30 11.72 3.70
C TYR A 49 -1.80 11.91 3.43
N PRO A 50 -1.03 12.47 4.40
CA PRO A 50 0.38 12.75 4.20
C PRO A 50 1.23 11.48 4.09
N ASP A 51 0.78 10.38 4.70
CA ASP A 51 1.50 9.11 4.77
C ASP A 51 0.55 7.94 5.13
N PRO A 52 0.98 6.68 4.91
CA PRO A 52 0.19 5.50 5.27
C PRO A 52 -0.11 5.38 6.78
N GLN A 53 0.78 5.83 7.66
CA GLN A 53 0.54 5.80 9.11
C GLN A 53 -0.70 6.62 9.48
N SER A 54 -0.89 7.77 8.83
CA SER A 54 -2.06 8.63 9.03
C SER A 54 -3.35 7.93 8.59
N ILE A 55 -3.33 7.12 7.51
CA ILE A 55 -4.47 6.28 7.08
C ILE A 55 -4.77 5.22 8.13
N VAL A 56 -3.74 4.50 8.61
CA VAL A 56 -3.89 3.48 9.67
C VAL A 56 -4.54 4.09 10.91
N HIS A 57 -4.08 5.26 11.35
CA HIS A 57 -4.64 5.95 12.52
C HIS A 57 -6.09 6.40 12.28
N ALA A 58 -6.42 6.94 11.10
CA ALA A 58 -7.79 7.34 10.77
C ALA A 58 -8.75 6.14 10.69
N TYR A 59 -8.28 5.00 10.16
CA TYR A 59 -9.05 3.75 10.17
C TYR A 59 -9.33 3.26 11.60
N LEU A 60 -8.32 3.26 12.48
CA LEU A 60 -8.46 2.85 13.88
C LEU A 60 -9.45 3.73 14.66
N ARG A 61 -9.51 5.03 14.34
CA ARG A 61 -10.49 5.95 14.95
C ARG A 61 -11.90 5.85 14.35
N GLY A 62 -12.10 5.00 13.32
CA GLY A 62 -13.39 4.86 12.65
C GLY A 62 -13.73 5.99 11.67
N GLU A 63 -12.77 6.85 11.33
CA GLU A 63 -12.95 7.97 10.36
C GLU A 63 -12.94 7.50 8.91
N LEU A 64 -12.36 6.30 8.68
CA LEU A 64 -12.28 5.62 7.39
C LEU A 64 -12.89 4.23 7.47
N SER A 65 -13.64 3.86 6.45
CA SER A 65 -14.18 2.52 6.26
C SER A 65 -13.45 1.74 5.17
N LEU A 66 -12.64 2.41 4.35
CA LEU A 66 -11.73 1.82 3.38
C LEU A 66 -10.31 2.28 3.71
N ALA A 67 -9.32 1.44 3.34
CA ALA A 67 -7.92 1.84 3.36
C ALA A 67 -7.13 1.15 2.24
N GLN A 68 -6.20 1.89 1.64
CA GLN A 68 -5.14 1.36 0.80
C GLN A 68 -3.90 1.23 1.68
N LEU A 69 -3.40 -0.01 1.84
CA LEU A 69 -2.28 -0.30 2.73
C LEU A 69 -1.71 -1.69 2.43
N THR A 70 -0.58 -2.03 3.02
CA THR A 70 0.02 -3.34 2.84
C THR A 70 -0.70 -4.43 3.66
N THR A 71 -0.49 -5.69 3.30
CA THR A 71 -0.94 -6.83 4.12
C THR A 71 -0.32 -6.81 5.53
N VAL A 72 0.87 -6.20 5.68
CA VAL A 72 1.54 -6.01 6.99
C VAL A 72 0.72 -5.10 7.89
N GLU A 73 0.28 -3.97 7.37
CA GLU A 73 -0.56 -3.02 8.12
C GLU A 73 -1.98 -3.56 8.35
N ALA A 74 -2.51 -4.33 7.40
CA ALA A 74 -3.80 -5.00 7.58
C ALA A 74 -3.80 -5.97 8.77
N VAL A 75 -2.72 -6.73 8.94
CA VAL A 75 -2.53 -7.63 10.10
C VAL A 75 -2.36 -6.83 11.41
N ASP A 76 -1.59 -5.71 11.37
CA ASP A 76 -1.44 -4.82 12.54
C ASP A 76 -2.79 -4.25 13.00
N LEU A 77 -3.63 -3.83 12.05
CA LEU A 77 -4.98 -3.35 12.34
C LEU A 77 -5.84 -4.38 13.09
N CYS A 78 -5.79 -5.64 12.67
CA CYS A 78 -6.51 -6.73 13.35
C CYS A 78 -6.00 -6.95 14.80
N GLY A 79 -4.70 -6.85 15.00
CA GLY A 79 -4.10 -6.96 16.34
C GLY A 79 -4.52 -5.82 17.28
N ARG A 80 -4.66 -4.61 16.73
CA ARG A 80 -4.97 -3.38 17.51
C ARG A 80 -6.47 -3.15 17.69
N ALA A 81 -7.28 -3.53 16.71
CA ALA A 81 -8.73 -3.36 16.72
C ALA A 81 -9.44 -4.63 16.20
N PRO A 82 -9.46 -5.75 16.98
CA PRO A 82 -10.02 -7.02 16.53
C PRO A 82 -11.48 -6.94 16.07
N GLN A 83 -12.28 -6.09 16.73
CA GLN A 83 -13.69 -5.86 16.40
C GLN A 83 -13.87 -5.11 15.07
N ARG A 84 -12.81 -4.50 14.55
CA ARG A 84 -12.76 -3.76 13.29
C ARG A 84 -11.69 -4.31 12.35
N CYS A 85 -11.29 -5.57 12.56
CA CYS A 85 -10.33 -6.25 11.69
C CYS A 85 -10.82 -6.17 10.24
N PRO A 86 -10.01 -5.61 9.31
CA PRO A 86 -10.48 -5.30 7.96
C PRO A 86 -10.63 -6.56 7.09
N VAL A 87 -11.36 -6.40 6.00
CA VAL A 87 -11.54 -7.43 4.97
C VAL A 87 -10.81 -7.01 3.70
N VAL A 88 -9.92 -7.86 3.18
CA VAL A 88 -9.24 -7.64 1.91
C VAL A 88 -10.20 -7.94 0.76
N VAL A 89 -10.36 -6.98 -0.16
CA VAL A 89 -11.30 -7.07 -1.30
C VAL A 89 -10.63 -6.89 -2.67
N LEU A 90 -9.39 -6.37 -2.72
CA LEU A 90 -8.63 -6.14 -3.94
C LEU A 90 -7.13 -6.19 -3.62
N VAL A 91 -6.33 -6.73 -4.54
CA VAL A 91 -4.87 -6.57 -4.55
C VAL A 91 -4.54 -5.40 -5.47
N LEU A 92 -3.83 -4.39 -4.95
CA LEU A 92 -3.43 -3.21 -5.72
C LEU A 92 -2.15 -3.51 -6.49
N ASP A 93 -1.15 -4.03 -5.80
CA ASP A 93 0.13 -4.45 -6.38
C ASP A 93 0.90 -5.41 -5.45
N GLU A 94 2.00 -5.95 -5.96
CA GLU A 94 3.06 -6.60 -5.19
C GLU A 94 4.31 -5.75 -5.30
N SER A 95 4.94 -5.43 -4.18
CA SER A 95 6.23 -4.75 -4.17
C SER A 95 7.37 -5.71 -4.59
N ARG A 96 8.10 -5.32 -5.62
CA ARG A 96 9.22 -6.04 -6.23
C ARG A 96 10.42 -5.15 -6.48
N GLY A 97 10.82 -4.41 -5.44
CA GLY A 97 11.97 -3.51 -5.45
C GLY A 97 11.64 -2.09 -4.99
N ALA A 98 10.36 -1.76 -4.79
CA ALA A 98 9.96 -0.43 -4.36
C ALA A 98 10.21 -0.22 -2.86
N ASP A 99 9.92 -1.20 -2.01
CA ASP A 99 10.26 -1.12 -0.59
C ASP A 99 11.73 -1.45 -0.36
N GLN A 100 12.42 -0.59 0.38
CA GLN A 100 13.88 -0.57 0.43
C GLN A 100 14.41 -0.35 1.85
N LEU A 101 15.54 -0.97 2.15
CA LEU A 101 16.44 -0.54 3.21
C LEU A 101 17.65 0.15 2.57
N ALA A 102 17.66 1.48 2.65
CA ALA A 102 18.81 2.24 2.23
C ALA A 102 19.73 2.53 3.42
N VAL A 103 21.02 2.65 3.14
CA VAL A 103 22.05 2.94 4.14
C VAL A 103 22.83 4.17 3.74
N HIS A 104 23.37 4.88 4.74
CA HIS A 104 24.38 5.92 4.50
C HIS A 104 25.57 5.32 3.75
N ARG A 105 26.11 6.05 2.77
CA ARG A 105 27.17 5.56 1.85
C ARG A 105 28.39 4.95 2.56
N GLY A 106 28.69 5.38 3.79
CA GLY A 106 29.77 4.83 4.62
C GLY A 106 29.52 3.42 5.18
N ILE A 107 28.32 2.88 5.05
CA ILE A 107 27.96 1.53 5.52
C ILE A 107 28.19 0.52 4.38
N ALA A 108 29.09 -0.42 4.58
CA ALA A 108 29.50 -1.34 3.53
C ALA A 108 28.53 -2.50 3.28
N SER A 109 27.83 -2.99 4.31
CA SER A 109 26.95 -4.15 4.27
C SER A 109 25.87 -4.05 5.35
N ILE A 110 24.84 -4.90 5.28
CA ILE A 110 23.81 -5.01 6.33
C ILE A 110 24.44 -5.50 7.64
N ALA A 111 25.42 -6.40 7.60
CA ALA A 111 26.15 -6.85 8.79
C ALA A 111 26.84 -5.68 9.52
N ALA A 112 27.27 -4.64 8.82
CA ALA A 112 27.87 -3.44 9.41
C ALA A 112 26.87 -2.52 10.15
N LEU A 113 25.58 -2.85 10.12
CA LEU A 113 24.53 -2.16 10.90
C LEU A 113 24.53 -2.57 12.39
N LYS A 114 25.27 -3.60 12.79
CA LYS A 114 25.35 -4.01 14.19
C LYS A 114 25.78 -2.86 15.09
N GLY A 115 24.97 -2.57 16.10
CA GLY A 115 25.15 -1.44 17.04
C GLY A 115 24.80 -0.06 16.46
N ARG A 116 24.38 0.03 15.20
CA ARG A 116 24.04 1.30 14.51
C ARG A 116 22.58 1.68 14.71
N THR A 117 22.31 2.98 14.50
CA THR A 117 20.92 3.51 14.53
C THR A 117 20.27 3.32 13.18
N VAL A 118 19.09 2.70 13.16
CA VAL A 118 18.30 2.44 11.96
C VAL A 118 16.90 3.03 12.14
N ALA A 119 16.45 3.82 11.16
CA ALA A 119 15.15 4.46 11.16
C ALA A 119 14.09 3.56 10.51
N ALA A 120 12.92 3.50 11.13
CA ALA A 120 11.70 2.96 10.55
C ALA A 120 10.48 3.68 11.15
N THR A 121 9.38 3.81 10.42
CA THR A 121 8.12 4.30 10.97
C THR A 121 7.33 3.14 11.55
N TYR A 122 7.06 3.16 12.87
CA TYR A 122 6.24 2.11 13.51
C TYR A 122 4.80 2.13 12.99
N SER A 123 4.11 0.99 13.10
CA SER A 123 2.76 0.81 12.58
C SER A 123 2.65 0.98 11.05
N THR A 124 3.77 0.77 10.36
CA THR A 124 3.84 0.67 8.90
C THR A 124 4.73 -0.52 8.50
N LEU A 125 4.92 -0.69 7.19
CA LEU A 125 5.77 -1.73 6.61
C LEU A 125 7.26 -1.66 7.05
N GLY A 126 7.77 -0.48 7.46
CA GLY A 126 9.20 -0.25 7.72
C GLY A 126 9.88 -1.26 8.63
N PRO A 127 9.34 -1.58 9.84
CA PRO A 127 9.91 -2.59 10.71
C PRO A 127 9.95 -3.99 10.09
N TYR A 128 8.96 -4.36 9.26
CA TYR A 128 8.94 -5.62 8.54
C TYR A 128 10.10 -5.75 7.55
N VAL A 129 10.27 -4.75 6.67
CA VAL A 129 11.39 -4.70 5.69
C VAL A 129 12.73 -4.76 6.39
N LEU A 130 12.90 -3.99 7.47
CA LEU A 130 14.13 -4.01 8.28
C LEU A 130 14.38 -5.39 8.88
N HIS A 131 13.37 -6.02 9.48
CA HIS A 131 13.51 -7.37 10.04
C HIS A 131 13.98 -8.37 8.99
N ARG A 132 13.32 -8.41 7.82
CA ARG A 132 13.67 -9.33 6.75
C ARG A 132 15.09 -9.09 6.22
N ALA A 133 15.53 -7.83 6.16
CA ALA A 133 16.90 -7.50 5.79
C ALA A 133 17.92 -7.99 6.83
N LEU A 134 17.65 -7.78 8.11
CA LEU A 134 18.53 -8.20 9.21
C LEU A 134 18.61 -9.74 9.29
N GLU A 135 17.47 -10.42 9.30
CA GLU A 135 17.37 -11.88 9.41
C GLU A 135 18.17 -12.60 8.30
N ARG A 136 18.05 -12.15 7.06
CA ARG A 136 18.79 -12.72 5.92
C ARG A 136 20.32 -12.55 6.03
N HIS A 137 20.77 -11.71 6.93
CA HIS A 137 22.20 -11.46 7.18
C HIS A 137 22.62 -11.88 8.60
N GLY A 138 21.84 -12.73 9.27
CA GLY A 138 22.16 -13.28 10.59
C GLY A 138 22.09 -12.27 11.73
N LEU A 139 21.35 -11.18 11.55
CA LEU A 139 21.09 -10.15 12.57
C LEU A 139 19.62 -10.16 12.99
N SER A 140 19.36 -9.53 14.13
CA SER A 140 18.02 -9.33 14.69
C SER A 140 17.82 -7.86 15.09
N PHE A 141 16.62 -7.49 15.54
CA PHE A 141 16.36 -6.14 16.06
C PHE A 141 17.23 -5.77 17.26
N SER A 142 17.61 -6.75 18.09
CA SER A 142 18.50 -6.52 19.24
C SER A 142 19.93 -6.13 18.84
N ASP A 143 20.32 -6.41 17.59
CA ASP A 143 21.64 -6.04 17.07
C ASP A 143 21.71 -4.60 16.56
N VAL A 144 20.59 -3.87 16.47
CA VAL A 144 20.53 -2.48 15.98
C VAL A 144 19.80 -1.58 16.97
N LYS A 145 20.01 -0.27 16.87
CA LYS A 145 19.26 0.74 17.61
C LYS A 145 18.11 1.24 16.74
N LEU A 146 16.94 0.63 16.92
CA LEU A 146 15.76 1.03 16.13
C LEU A 146 15.23 2.39 16.61
N ARG A 147 15.08 3.33 15.67
CA ARG A 147 14.55 4.66 15.89
C ARG A 147 13.23 4.85 15.15
N ASN A 148 12.15 5.05 15.90
CA ASN A 148 10.88 5.47 15.30
C ASN A 148 10.99 6.91 14.81
N MET A 149 10.67 7.14 13.53
CA MET A 149 10.82 8.44 12.87
C MET A 149 9.78 8.58 11.76
N PRO A 150 9.18 9.78 11.60
CA PRO A 150 8.33 10.06 10.43
C PRO A 150 9.11 9.85 9.13
N MET A 151 8.49 9.22 8.16
CA MET A 151 9.16 8.84 6.90
C MET A 151 9.72 10.06 6.16
N ALA A 152 9.01 11.19 6.17
CA ALA A 152 9.48 12.44 5.56
C ALA A 152 10.80 12.99 6.13
N GLN A 153 11.19 12.59 7.35
CA GLN A 153 12.45 13.01 7.98
C GLN A 153 13.62 12.07 7.65
N MET A 154 13.33 10.85 7.20
CA MET A 154 14.37 9.84 6.99
C MET A 154 15.41 10.20 5.92
N PRO A 155 15.05 10.82 4.77
CA PRO A 155 16.03 11.21 3.77
C PRO A 155 17.12 12.13 4.34
N SER A 156 16.73 13.19 5.06
CA SER A 156 17.69 14.13 5.66
C SER A 156 18.49 13.52 6.80
N ALA A 157 17.86 12.68 7.65
CA ALA A 157 18.53 11.98 8.74
C ALA A 157 19.57 10.96 8.21
N LEU A 158 19.28 10.32 7.09
CA LEU A 158 20.21 9.40 6.43
C LEU A 158 21.38 10.16 5.78
N ALA A 159 21.10 11.26 5.08
CA ALA A 159 22.11 12.10 4.43
C ALA A 159 23.10 12.72 5.43
N SER A 160 22.62 13.18 6.59
CA SER A 160 23.43 13.74 7.67
C SER A 160 24.21 12.70 8.48
N GLY A 161 23.88 11.41 8.34
CA GLY A 161 24.43 10.34 9.18
C GLY A 161 23.84 10.27 10.59
N GLU A 162 22.74 10.99 10.87
CA GLU A 162 21.98 10.87 12.13
C GLU A 162 21.45 9.44 12.33
N VAL A 163 21.05 8.80 11.22
CA VAL A 163 20.79 7.36 11.14
C VAL A 163 21.68 6.74 10.09
N GLN A 164 22.07 5.48 10.28
CA GLN A 164 22.95 4.77 9.36
C GLN A 164 22.18 3.95 8.33
N ALA A 165 20.89 3.68 8.58
CA ALA A 165 19.99 3.07 7.62
C ALA A 165 18.57 3.58 7.85
N ALA A 166 17.73 3.47 6.81
CA ALA A 166 16.29 3.77 6.87
C ALA A 166 15.52 2.82 5.99
N ALA A 167 14.40 2.31 6.51
CA ALA A 167 13.44 1.51 5.77
C ALA A 167 12.30 2.42 5.27
N PHE A 168 12.20 2.59 3.96
CA PHE A 168 11.23 3.47 3.30
C PHE A 168 10.96 3.04 1.84
N PHE A 169 10.12 3.79 1.16
CA PHE A 169 9.66 3.55 -0.20
C PHE A 169 9.52 4.87 -0.99
N PRO A 170 9.26 4.83 -2.33
CA PRO A 170 8.99 6.03 -3.11
C PRO A 170 7.77 6.81 -2.59
N PRO A 171 7.79 8.14 -2.63
CA PRO A 171 8.86 9.00 -3.16
C PRO A 171 10.03 9.26 -2.19
N PHE A 172 9.95 8.80 -0.94
CA PHE A 172 10.95 9.12 0.09
C PHE A 172 12.31 8.48 -0.20
N SER A 173 12.33 7.26 -0.75
CA SER A 173 13.56 6.61 -1.22
C SER A 173 14.21 7.37 -2.36
N ASP A 174 13.42 7.96 -3.27
CA ASP A 174 13.93 8.78 -4.36
C ASP A 174 14.52 10.08 -3.83
N TYR A 175 13.90 10.70 -2.82
CA TYR A 175 14.47 11.90 -2.18
C TYR A 175 15.80 11.58 -1.49
N ALA A 176 15.93 10.44 -0.83
CA ALA A 176 17.18 10.01 -0.21
C ALA A 176 18.29 9.72 -1.24
N ALA A 177 17.93 9.30 -2.45
CA ALA A 177 18.91 9.00 -3.49
C ALA A 177 19.49 10.25 -4.19
N ARG A 178 18.79 11.40 -4.14
CA ARG A 178 19.12 12.61 -4.92
C ARG A 178 20.48 13.23 -4.56
N ASP A 179 20.91 13.11 -3.30
CA ASP A 179 22.16 13.72 -2.83
C ASP A 179 23.38 12.79 -2.91
N GLY A 180 23.18 11.52 -3.32
CA GLY A 180 24.23 10.51 -3.44
C GLY A 180 24.87 10.08 -2.11
N GLN A 181 24.27 10.45 -0.96
CA GLN A 181 24.78 10.07 0.37
C GLN A 181 24.23 8.73 0.85
N SER A 182 23.29 8.15 0.10
CA SER A 182 22.68 6.86 0.43
C SER A 182 22.81 5.85 -0.71
N ARG A 183 22.65 4.57 -0.37
CA ARG A 183 22.53 3.47 -1.32
C ARG A 183 21.62 2.38 -0.77
N VAL A 184 20.92 1.69 -1.64
CA VAL A 184 20.08 0.56 -1.28
C VAL A 184 20.95 -0.68 -1.06
N LEU A 185 20.78 -1.37 0.08
CA LEU A 185 21.43 -2.65 0.36
C LEU A 185 20.45 -3.83 0.41
N PHE A 186 19.16 -3.55 0.56
CA PHE A 186 18.12 -4.56 0.54
C PHE A 186 16.85 -3.94 -0.03
N ASP A 187 16.10 -4.73 -0.79
CA ASP A 187 14.79 -4.33 -1.29
C ASP A 187 13.84 -5.54 -1.41
N SER A 188 12.58 -5.28 -1.69
CA SER A 188 11.51 -6.26 -1.78
C SER A 188 11.71 -7.33 -2.87
N ARG A 189 12.63 -7.17 -3.84
CA ARG A 189 13.02 -8.24 -4.77
C ARG A 189 13.65 -9.44 -4.05
N SER A 190 14.25 -9.19 -2.88
CA SER A 190 14.84 -10.24 -2.05
C SER A 190 13.80 -11.07 -1.28
N ILE A 191 12.57 -10.58 -1.18
CA ILE A 191 11.45 -11.20 -0.45
C ILE A 191 10.18 -11.27 -1.33
N PRO A 192 10.24 -11.94 -2.49
CA PRO A 192 9.13 -12.00 -3.43
C PRO A 192 7.89 -12.66 -2.80
N GLY A 193 6.69 -12.11 -3.07
CA GLY A 193 5.43 -12.61 -2.54
C GLY A 193 5.19 -12.30 -1.06
N GLU A 194 6.01 -11.45 -0.43
CA GLU A 194 5.84 -11.11 0.98
C GLU A 194 5.11 -9.77 1.20
N ILE A 195 5.20 -8.81 0.28
CA ILE A 195 4.60 -7.48 0.41
C ILE A 195 3.58 -7.29 -0.70
N PHE A 196 2.30 -7.28 -0.32
CA PHE A 196 1.20 -6.92 -1.19
C PHE A 196 0.51 -5.67 -0.66
N ASP A 197 0.23 -4.73 -1.55
CA ASP A 197 -0.67 -3.63 -1.30
C ASP A 197 -2.09 -4.04 -1.63
N VAL A 198 -3.02 -3.71 -0.75
CA VAL A 198 -4.40 -4.17 -0.80
C VAL A 198 -5.38 -3.04 -0.51
N LEU A 199 -6.57 -3.12 -1.12
CA LEU A 199 -7.72 -2.38 -0.65
C LEU A 199 -8.41 -3.21 0.42
N VAL A 200 -8.51 -2.65 1.61
CA VAL A 200 -9.26 -3.25 2.71
C VAL A 200 -10.48 -2.43 3.06
N VAL A 201 -11.46 -3.10 3.62
CA VAL A 201 -12.77 -2.53 3.96
C VAL A 201 -13.18 -2.94 5.37
N ALA A 202 -13.74 -2.00 6.13
CA ALA A 202 -14.28 -2.29 7.44
C ALA A 202 -15.54 -3.18 7.35
N PRO A 203 -15.75 -4.10 8.31
CA PRO A 203 -16.87 -5.03 8.28
C PRO A 203 -18.27 -4.37 8.22
N ASP A 204 -18.44 -3.24 8.90
CA ASP A 204 -19.67 -2.44 8.89
C ASP A 204 -19.97 -1.88 7.49
N PHE A 205 -18.97 -1.35 6.81
CA PHE A 205 -19.13 -0.87 5.44
C PHE A 205 -19.56 -1.99 4.48
N LEU A 206 -19.03 -3.20 4.64
CA LEU A 206 -19.40 -4.33 3.80
C LEU A 206 -20.87 -4.68 3.93
N GLN A 207 -21.41 -4.63 5.15
CA GLN A 207 -22.82 -4.92 5.42
C GLN A 207 -23.73 -3.87 4.81
N GLU A 208 -23.39 -2.59 4.93
CA GLU A 208 -24.26 -1.47 4.56
C GLU A 208 -24.06 -1.04 3.09
N HIS A 209 -22.82 -1.13 2.59
CA HIS A 209 -22.39 -0.51 1.33
C HIS A 209 -21.60 -1.44 0.40
N GLY A 210 -21.56 -2.73 0.67
CA GLY A 210 -20.80 -3.71 -0.13
C GLY A 210 -21.14 -3.71 -1.62
N ALA A 211 -22.39 -3.32 -1.98
CA ALA A 211 -22.81 -3.16 -3.37
C ALA A 211 -22.03 -2.10 -4.17
N LEU A 212 -21.31 -1.19 -3.49
CA LEU A 212 -20.48 -0.16 -4.12
C LEU A 212 -19.09 -0.69 -4.52
N LEU A 213 -18.67 -1.85 -4.02
CA LEU A 213 -17.34 -2.38 -4.31
C LEU A 213 -17.18 -2.84 -5.76
N PRO A 214 -18.09 -3.63 -6.38
CA PRO A 214 -17.90 -4.02 -7.77
C PRO A 214 -17.71 -2.86 -8.74
N PRO A 215 -18.53 -1.78 -8.73
CA PRO A 215 -18.28 -0.61 -9.58
C PRO A 215 -16.97 0.12 -9.22
N LEU A 216 -16.54 0.15 -7.95
CA LEU A 216 -15.26 0.73 -7.55
C LEU A 216 -14.08 -0.06 -8.14
N LEU A 217 -14.14 -1.39 -8.09
CA LEU A 217 -13.12 -2.27 -8.65
C LEU A 217 -13.05 -2.17 -10.18
N ARG A 218 -14.21 -2.04 -10.85
CA ARG A 218 -14.24 -1.76 -12.31
C ARG A 218 -13.56 -0.45 -12.66
N ALA A 219 -13.83 0.62 -11.90
CA ALA A 219 -13.19 1.92 -12.13
C ALA A 219 -11.67 1.82 -12.00
N TRP A 220 -11.18 1.09 -11.02
CA TRP A 220 -9.76 0.81 -10.80
C TRP A 220 -9.14 0.02 -11.98
N GLN A 221 -9.77 -1.07 -12.40
CA GLN A 221 -9.30 -1.85 -13.56
C GLN A 221 -9.29 -1.03 -14.84
N GLU A 222 -10.32 -0.21 -15.06
CA GLU A 222 -10.40 0.67 -16.23
C GLU A 222 -9.29 1.74 -16.22
N ALA A 223 -8.89 2.24 -15.03
CA ALA A 223 -7.74 3.12 -14.91
C ALA A 223 -6.44 2.43 -15.33
N HIS A 224 -6.22 1.17 -14.97
CA HIS A 224 -5.10 0.38 -15.46
C HIS A 224 -5.12 0.20 -16.97
N ARG A 225 -6.31 -0.02 -17.55
CA ARG A 225 -6.48 -0.12 -19.00
C ARG A 225 -6.14 1.20 -19.70
N VAL A 226 -6.64 2.31 -19.19
CA VAL A 226 -6.34 3.65 -19.71
C VAL A 226 -4.84 3.95 -19.63
N ALA A 227 -4.20 3.63 -18.51
CA ALA A 227 -2.75 3.84 -18.34
C ALA A 227 -1.90 3.02 -19.33
N LYS A 228 -2.37 1.84 -19.76
CA LYS A 228 -1.71 1.06 -20.82
C LYS A 228 -1.89 1.64 -22.22
N ILE A 229 -3.03 2.27 -22.49
CA ILE A 229 -3.37 2.85 -23.82
C ILE A 229 -2.79 4.26 -23.95
N GLU A 230 -2.85 5.07 -22.91
CA GLU A 230 -2.42 6.47 -22.85
C GLU A 230 -1.32 6.67 -21.80
N PRO A 231 -0.16 5.96 -21.90
CA PRO A 231 0.81 5.89 -20.82
C PRO A 231 1.51 7.22 -20.50
N LYS A 232 1.61 8.13 -21.47
CA LYS A 232 2.24 9.45 -21.26
C LYS A 232 1.36 10.34 -20.39
N GLU A 233 0.08 10.42 -20.74
CA GLU A 233 -0.93 11.26 -20.08
C GLU A 233 -1.25 10.71 -18.68
N ALA A 234 -1.43 9.39 -18.54
CA ALA A 234 -1.69 8.74 -17.27
C ALA A 234 -0.52 8.96 -16.28
N VAL A 235 0.70 8.67 -16.71
CA VAL A 235 1.91 8.88 -15.89
C VAL A 235 2.10 10.35 -15.54
N ALA A 236 1.85 11.28 -16.45
CA ALA A 236 1.97 12.71 -16.15
C ALA A 236 0.99 13.17 -15.06
N LEU A 237 -0.24 12.64 -15.05
CA LEU A 237 -1.24 12.93 -14.03
C LEU A 237 -0.83 12.35 -12.67
N MET A 238 -0.47 11.07 -12.63
CA MET A 238 -0.12 10.36 -11.39
C MET A 238 1.18 10.91 -10.79
N ALA A 239 2.22 11.11 -11.59
CA ALA A 239 3.48 11.69 -11.17
C ALA A 239 3.34 13.10 -10.58
N LYS A 240 2.47 13.93 -11.20
CA LYS A 240 2.20 15.28 -10.70
C LYS A 240 1.63 15.26 -9.29
N ARG A 241 0.72 14.33 -8.98
CA ARG A 241 0.15 14.19 -7.63
C ARG A 241 1.22 13.79 -6.62
N GLU A 242 2.11 12.87 -6.98
CA GLU A 242 3.22 12.38 -6.16
C GLU A 242 4.39 13.39 -6.04
N GLN A 243 4.31 14.55 -6.73
CA GLN A 243 5.40 15.54 -6.82
C GLN A 243 6.71 14.96 -7.40
N LEU A 244 6.56 13.99 -8.30
CA LEU A 244 7.63 13.34 -9.04
C LEU A 244 7.64 13.81 -10.51
N SER A 245 8.79 13.72 -11.15
CA SER A 245 8.85 13.75 -12.60
C SER A 245 8.24 12.46 -13.19
N PRO A 246 7.75 12.48 -14.43
CA PRO A 246 7.27 11.25 -15.09
C PRO A 246 8.33 10.13 -15.14
N ALA A 247 9.62 10.49 -15.18
CA ALA A 247 10.71 9.52 -15.20
C ALA A 247 10.90 8.84 -13.82
N GLU A 248 10.86 9.61 -12.73
CA GLU A 248 10.92 9.12 -11.36
C GLU A 248 9.73 8.22 -11.04
N PHE A 249 8.51 8.68 -11.39
CA PHE A 249 7.29 7.88 -11.19
C PHE A 249 7.38 6.51 -11.90
N ARG A 250 7.78 6.49 -13.18
CA ARG A 250 8.01 5.23 -13.91
C ARG A 250 9.13 4.38 -13.30
N ALA A 251 10.13 5.00 -12.70
CA ALA A 251 11.17 4.26 -12.00
C ALA A 251 10.61 3.54 -10.77
N ALA A 252 9.76 4.23 -10.00
CA ALA A 252 9.06 3.64 -8.85
C ALA A 252 8.10 2.53 -9.28
N GLU A 253 7.27 2.74 -10.33
CA GLU A 253 6.36 1.72 -10.85
C GLU A 253 7.07 0.43 -11.30
N ARG A 254 8.31 0.51 -11.81
CA ARG A 254 9.09 -0.71 -12.16
C ARG A 254 9.39 -1.62 -10.96
N GLY A 255 9.27 -1.12 -9.77
CA GLY A 255 9.37 -1.88 -8.53
C GLY A 255 8.05 -2.54 -8.11
N LEU A 256 7.00 -2.51 -8.94
CA LEU A 256 5.67 -3.03 -8.64
C LEU A 256 5.22 -4.06 -9.69
N ILE A 257 4.44 -5.03 -9.24
CA ILE A 257 3.72 -5.95 -10.11
C ILE A 257 2.22 -5.74 -9.91
N TYR A 258 1.52 -5.42 -11.00
CA TYR A 258 0.07 -5.25 -11.00
C TYR A 258 -0.65 -6.50 -11.51
N PHE A 259 -1.81 -6.78 -10.95
CA PHE A 259 -2.63 -7.94 -11.29
C PHE A 259 -3.99 -7.49 -11.83
N SER A 260 -4.43 -8.07 -12.95
CA SER A 260 -5.79 -7.83 -13.44
C SER A 260 -6.82 -8.46 -12.49
N LEU A 261 -8.08 -8.02 -12.56
CA LEU A 261 -9.14 -8.64 -11.75
C LEU A 261 -9.28 -10.14 -12.04
N GLU A 262 -9.03 -10.59 -13.28
CA GLU A 262 -9.05 -12.02 -13.65
C GLU A 262 -7.98 -12.82 -12.90
N GLN A 263 -6.76 -12.29 -12.78
CA GLN A 263 -5.68 -12.92 -12.03
C GLN A 263 -5.99 -12.97 -10.52
N GLN A 264 -6.67 -11.95 -10.01
CA GLN A 264 -7.00 -11.83 -8.59
C GLN A 264 -8.04 -12.85 -8.11
N ARG A 265 -8.81 -13.49 -9.01
CA ARG A 265 -9.73 -14.57 -8.64
C ARG A 265 -9.05 -15.66 -7.84
N GLU A 266 -7.91 -16.15 -8.34
CA GLU A 266 -7.12 -17.19 -7.66
C GLU A 266 -6.39 -16.66 -6.42
N MET A 267 -5.93 -15.40 -6.46
CA MET A 267 -5.22 -14.80 -5.34
C MET A 267 -6.11 -14.61 -4.11
N LEU A 268 -7.37 -14.23 -4.34
CA LEU A 268 -8.36 -13.88 -3.30
C LEU A 268 -9.32 -15.03 -2.95
N ARG A 269 -9.14 -16.23 -3.52
CA ARG A 269 -9.95 -17.41 -3.12
C ARG A 269 -9.62 -17.86 -1.70
N PRO A 270 -10.51 -18.59 -1.02
CA PRO A 270 -10.22 -19.19 0.27
C PRO A 270 -8.94 -20.05 0.20
N GLY A 271 -7.99 -19.82 1.11
CA GLY A 271 -6.66 -20.44 1.10
C GLY A 271 -5.77 -20.05 -0.09
N GLY A 272 -6.12 -19.01 -0.83
CA GLY A 272 -5.31 -18.47 -1.93
C GLY A 272 -4.08 -17.71 -1.46
N LEU A 273 -3.39 -17.11 -2.42
CA LEU A 273 -2.10 -16.43 -2.17
C LEU A 273 -2.17 -15.39 -1.06
N ILE A 274 -3.21 -14.55 -1.05
CA ILE A 274 -3.32 -13.47 -0.06
C ILE A 274 -3.61 -14.03 1.34
N ALA A 275 -4.46 -15.04 1.47
CA ALA A 275 -4.70 -15.69 2.76
C ALA A 275 -3.40 -16.29 3.33
N THR A 276 -2.65 -17.01 2.50
CA THR A 276 -1.34 -17.59 2.89
C THR A 276 -0.32 -16.50 3.25
N ASN A 277 -0.31 -15.39 2.51
CA ASN A 277 0.56 -14.25 2.80
C ASN A 277 0.23 -13.62 4.16
N LEU A 278 -1.05 -13.35 4.44
CA LEU A 278 -1.49 -12.79 5.74
C LEU A 278 -1.05 -13.67 6.92
N GLU A 279 -1.16 -15.00 6.80
CA GLU A 279 -0.65 -15.93 7.82
C GLU A 279 0.87 -15.83 8.00
N ALA A 280 1.62 -15.73 6.89
CA ALA A 280 3.07 -15.59 6.95
C ALA A 280 3.49 -14.26 7.59
N VAL A 281 2.84 -13.16 7.21
CA VAL A 281 3.05 -11.84 7.79
C VAL A 281 2.74 -11.85 9.29
N GLN A 282 1.62 -12.45 9.70
CA GLN A 282 1.27 -12.53 11.13
C GLN A 282 2.33 -13.28 11.92
N ARG A 283 2.84 -14.40 11.42
CA ARG A 283 3.92 -15.15 12.10
C ARG A 283 5.16 -14.27 12.31
N VAL A 284 5.56 -13.50 11.31
CA VAL A 284 6.70 -12.56 11.45
C VAL A 284 6.39 -11.47 12.48
N GLN A 285 5.21 -10.88 12.44
CA GLN A 285 4.84 -9.84 13.42
C GLN A 285 4.75 -10.38 14.86
N GLN A 286 4.30 -11.62 15.04
CA GLN A 286 4.31 -12.30 16.35
C GLN A 286 5.73 -12.54 16.84
N GLN A 287 6.65 -12.99 16.01
CA GLN A 287 8.07 -13.15 16.35
C GLN A 287 8.71 -11.83 16.77
N LEU A 288 8.27 -10.71 16.19
CA LEU A 288 8.72 -9.37 16.53
C LEU A 288 8.03 -8.76 17.75
N GLY A 289 7.02 -9.43 18.31
CA GLY A 289 6.19 -8.89 19.39
C GLY A 289 5.30 -7.70 18.96
N LEU A 290 5.08 -7.52 17.67
CA LEU A 290 4.26 -6.44 17.10
C LEU A 290 2.77 -6.77 17.12
N THR A 291 2.41 -8.04 17.10
CA THR A 291 1.01 -8.49 17.24
C THR A 291 0.89 -9.64 18.23
N ARG A 292 -0.28 -9.77 18.84
CA ARG A 292 -0.54 -10.82 19.83
C ARG A 292 -0.73 -12.18 19.15
N PRO A 293 -0.40 -13.30 19.82
CA PRO A 293 -0.59 -14.65 19.27
C PRO A 293 -2.05 -14.97 18.92
N ASP A 294 -3.00 -14.40 19.66
CA ASP A 294 -4.46 -14.60 19.51
C ASP A 294 -5.14 -13.55 18.64
N ALA A 295 -4.38 -12.67 17.98
CA ALA A 295 -4.95 -11.66 17.07
C ALA A 295 -5.62 -12.33 15.88
N PRO A 296 -6.83 -11.89 15.47
CA PRO A 296 -7.45 -12.38 14.24
C PRO A 296 -6.64 -11.98 13.01
N LEU A 297 -6.87 -12.69 11.91
CA LEU A 297 -6.38 -12.30 10.59
C LEU A 297 -7.42 -11.53 9.81
N PRO A 298 -7.03 -10.62 8.91
CA PRO A 298 -7.92 -10.05 7.92
C PRO A 298 -8.62 -11.16 7.13
N ALA A 299 -9.94 -11.06 6.99
CA ALA A 299 -10.67 -11.92 6.07
C ALA A 299 -10.34 -11.54 4.62
N VAL A 300 -10.46 -12.50 3.69
CA VAL A 300 -10.28 -12.29 2.26
C VAL A 300 -11.59 -12.58 1.54
N GLN A 301 -12.11 -11.64 0.75
CA GLN A 301 -13.37 -11.77 0.04
C GLN A 301 -13.21 -11.45 -1.46
N GLY A 302 -12.93 -12.48 -2.27
CA GLY A 302 -12.82 -12.40 -3.72
C GLY A 302 -14.16 -12.24 -4.47
N GLY A 303 -15.30 -12.40 -3.80
CA GLY A 303 -16.63 -12.31 -4.43
C GLY A 303 -16.92 -10.95 -5.09
N PHE A 304 -16.31 -9.87 -4.60
CA PHE A 304 -16.44 -8.54 -5.21
C PHE A 304 -15.68 -8.43 -6.53
N VAL A 305 -14.53 -9.08 -6.66
CA VAL A 305 -13.80 -9.22 -7.93
C VAL A 305 -14.64 -10.00 -8.94
N GLU A 306 -15.23 -11.11 -8.54
CA GLU A 306 -16.15 -11.89 -9.39
C GLU A 306 -17.34 -11.05 -9.86
N ALA A 307 -17.93 -10.24 -8.97
CA ALA A 307 -19.03 -9.36 -9.32
C ALA A 307 -18.60 -8.19 -10.23
N ALA A 308 -17.37 -7.72 -10.11
CA ALA A 308 -16.82 -6.66 -10.96
C ALA A 308 -16.56 -7.14 -12.40
N LEU A 309 -16.30 -8.42 -12.60
CA LEU A 309 -16.04 -9.05 -13.91
C LEU A 309 -17.30 -9.44 -14.69
N ARG A 310 -18.48 -9.37 -14.09
CA ARG A 310 -19.78 -9.59 -14.74
C ARG A 310 -20.29 -8.32 -15.41
#